data_6ae6d8fb7267031af999742a37be5d26
#
_entry.id   6ae6d8fb7267031af999742a37be5d26
#
_cell.length_a   1.000
_cell.length_b   1.000
_cell.length_c   1.000
_cell.angle_alpha   90.00
_cell.angle_beta   90.00
_cell.angle_gamma   90.00
#
_symmetry.space_group_name_H-M   'P 1'
#
loop_
_entity.id
_entity.type
_entity.pdbx_description
1 polymer ?
#
loop_
_entity_poly.entity_id
_entity_poly.type
_entity_poly.pdbx_seq_one_letter_code
_entity_poly.pdbx_strand_id
1 'polypeptide(L)'
;MVITYSSNEIKKIKIKNFKLLESLSGEKKYIQDFFSNKATVIMFICNHCPYVKHINPELVRLTNDYIPKEISFLAINSNDIEKYPEDSPENMKKISHKLGYIFPYFFDEKQEVAKYYGAQCTPEFFIFNGIGDLYYHGQLDDSRPNNGIPVTGYDVRNILNFLLEYDGEKKISPIKKPSYGCNIKWKK
;
A
#
# COMPACT_ATOMS: atom_id res chain seq x y z
N MET A 1 2.40 8.62 -19.40
CA MET A 1 2.30 7.62 -18.30
C MET A 1 3.26 6.49 -18.64
N VAL A 2 4.17 6.13 -17.75
CA VAL A 2 5.07 4.99 -17.94
C VAL A 2 4.56 3.86 -17.07
N ILE A 3 4.28 2.72 -17.69
CA ILE A 3 3.89 1.49 -17.00
C ILE A 3 5.15 0.84 -16.44
N THR A 4 5.11 0.41 -15.20
CA THR A 4 6.25 -0.16 -14.48
C THR A 4 5.81 -1.39 -13.72
N TYR A 5 6.69 -2.39 -13.70
CA TYR A 5 6.56 -3.56 -12.84
C TYR A 5 7.36 -3.33 -11.55
N SER A 6 6.87 -3.85 -10.44
CA SER A 6 7.69 -3.91 -9.24
C SER A 6 8.88 -4.87 -9.43
N SER A 7 9.94 -4.68 -8.63
CA SER A 7 11.15 -5.55 -8.68
C SER A 7 10.79 -7.02 -8.53
N ASN A 8 11.52 -7.92 -9.18
CA ASN A 8 11.40 -9.38 -9.01
C ASN A 8 12.25 -9.92 -7.84
N GLU A 9 13.04 -9.09 -7.19
CA GLU A 9 13.85 -9.52 -6.05
C GLU A 9 13.01 -9.64 -4.77
N ILE A 10 13.12 -10.75 -4.07
CA ILE A 10 12.59 -10.92 -2.72
C ILE A 10 13.60 -10.31 -1.75
N LYS A 11 13.34 -9.10 -1.28
CA LYS A 11 14.17 -8.46 -0.26
C LYS A 11 13.72 -8.91 1.14
N LYS A 12 14.66 -9.29 1.99
CA LYS A 12 14.40 -9.45 3.42
C LYS A 12 14.33 -8.06 4.05
N ILE A 13 13.13 -7.46 4.05
CA ILE A 13 12.91 -6.12 4.58
C ILE A 13 12.10 -6.26 5.87
N LYS A 14 12.51 -5.55 6.90
CA LYS A 14 11.73 -5.33 8.13
C LYS A 14 10.86 -4.09 7.97
N ILE A 15 9.68 -4.11 8.59
CA ILE A 15 8.89 -2.88 8.74
C ILE A 15 9.70 -1.85 9.51
N LYS A 16 9.69 -0.59 9.04
CA LYS A 16 10.49 0.49 9.63
C LYS A 16 9.61 1.69 9.93
N ASN A 17 9.93 2.35 11.03
CA ASN A 17 9.25 3.58 11.41
C ASN A 17 9.74 4.79 10.61
N PHE A 18 8.79 5.63 10.22
CA PHE A 18 9.03 6.93 9.59
C PHE A 18 8.04 7.96 10.17
N LYS A 19 8.43 9.22 10.18
CA LYS A 19 7.55 10.33 10.57
C LYS A 19 7.09 11.05 9.32
N LEU A 20 5.81 10.90 8.96
CA LEU A 20 5.22 11.41 7.72
C LEU A 20 4.02 12.30 8.01
N LEU A 21 3.70 13.18 7.05
CA LEU A 21 2.46 13.96 7.07
C LEU A 21 1.26 13.02 6.83
N GLU A 22 0.34 12.93 7.78
CA GLU A 22 -0.92 12.23 7.63
C GLU A 22 -1.96 13.21 7.04
N SER A 23 -2.49 12.87 5.86
CA SER A 23 -3.26 13.83 5.04
C SER A 23 -4.62 14.22 5.64
N LEU A 24 -5.26 13.35 6.43
CA LEU A 24 -6.57 13.63 7.00
C LEU A 24 -6.49 14.65 8.14
N SER A 25 -5.54 14.44 9.05
CA SER A 25 -5.32 15.36 10.18
C SER A 25 -4.48 16.59 9.82
N GLY A 26 -3.62 16.48 8.78
CA GLY A 26 -2.62 17.50 8.45
C GLY A 26 -1.42 17.53 9.42
N GLU A 27 -1.25 16.50 10.25
CA GLU A 27 -0.19 16.41 11.25
C GLU A 27 0.86 15.37 10.83
N LYS A 28 2.11 15.58 11.30
CA LYS A 28 3.17 14.57 11.15
C LYS A 28 3.05 13.53 12.25
N LYS A 29 2.80 12.27 11.85
CA LYS A 29 2.66 11.12 12.74
C LYS A 29 3.73 10.06 12.44
N TYR A 30 4.06 9.26 13.43
CA TYR A 30 4.89 8.08 13.23
C TYR A 30 4.03 6.95 12.66
N ILE A 31 4.45 6.34 11.54
CA ILE A 31 3.68 5.26 10.91
C ILE A 31 3.61 4.01 11.79
N GLN A 32 4.58 3.81 12.71
CA GLN A 32 4.57 2.70 13.67
C GLN A 32 3.36 2.75 14.63
N ASP A 33 2.80 3.93 14.90
CA ASP A 33 1.63 4.08 15.78
C ASP A 33 0.38 3.38 15.22
N PHE A 34 0.46 2.99 13.95
CA PHE A 34 -0.59 2.28 13.20
C PHE A 34 -0.23 0.82 12.90
N PHE A 35 0.91 0.29 13.38
CA PHE A 35 1.26 -1.10 13.12
C PHE A 35 0.42 -2.04 13.97
N SER A 36 0.15 -3.24 13.45
CA SER A 36 -0.61 -4.28 14.13
C SER A 36 0.27 -5.47 14.48
N ASN A 37 -0.05 -6.09 15.63
CA ASN A 37 0.56 -7.35 16.07
C ASN A 37 0.05 -8.59 15.28
N LYS A 38 -0.93 -8.44 14.40
CA LYS A 38 -1.41 -9.48 13.48
C LYS A 38 -0.73 -9.38 12.12
N ALA A 39 -1.02 -8.31 11.41
CA ALA A 39 -0.35 -7.97 10.17
C ALA A 39 -0.54 -6.48 9.83
N THR A 40 0.43 -5.90 9.12
CA THR A 40 0.38 -4.53 8.62
C THR A 40 0.55 -4.51 7.11
N VAL A 41 -0.38 -3.87 6.41
CA VAL A 41 -0.37 -3.68 4.95
C VAL A 41 0.05 -2.25 4.66
N ILE A 42 1.18 -2.08 3.99
CA ILE A 42 1.63 -0.80 3.43
C ILE A 42 1.30 -0.78 1.94
N MET A 43 0.52 0.21 1.51
CA MET A 43 0.05 0.37 0.14
C MET A 43 0.67 1.62 -0.47
N PHE A 44 1.49 1.48 -1.50
CA PHE A 44 1.90 2.63 -2.31
C PHE A 44 0.81 2.91 -3.35
N ILE A 45 0.08 4.00 -3.15
CA ILE A 45 -1.00 4.45 -4.01
C ILE A 45 -0.87 5.94 -4.29
N CYS A 46 -1.58 6.43 -5.29
CA CYS A 46 -1.67 7.87 -5.59
C CYS A 46 -3.05 8.21 -6.18
N ASN A 47 -3.38 9.49 -6.26
CA ASN A 47 -4.71 9.93 -6.62
C ASN A 47 -4.98 9.89 -8.13
N HIS A 48 -3.97 10.18 -8.95
CA HIS A 48 -4.15 10.33 -10.40
C HIS A 48 -4.02 9.02 -11.19
N CYS A 49 -3.38 7.98 -10.62
CA CYS A 49 -3.10 6.72 -11.33
C CYS A 49 -4.39 5.95 -11.69
N PRO A 50 -4.62 5.63 -12.98
CA PRO A 50 -5.78 4.82 -13.40
C PRO A 50 -5.84 3.44 -12.77
N TYR A 51 -4.69 2.82 -12.51
CA TYR A 51 -4.60 1.52 -11.86
C TYR A 51 -5.04 1.57 -10.39
N VAL A 52 -4.75 2.67 -9.69
CA VAL A 52 -5.27 2.91 -8.34
C VAL A 52 -6.76 3.19 -8.38
N LYS A 53 -7.21 4.06 -9.29
CA LYS A 53 -8.65 4.36 -9.46
C LYS A 53 -9.46 3.11 -9.75
N HIS A 54 -8.92 2.18 -10.53
CA HIS A 54 -9.56 0.90 -10.88
C HIS A 54 -9.83 0.04 -9.65
N ILE A 55 -8.91 0.01 -8.67
CA ILE A 55 -9.02 -0.84 -7.48
C ILE A 55 -9.62 -0.13 -6.26
N ASN A 56 -9.90 1.17 -6.31
CA ASN A 56 -10.39 1.95 -5.17
C ASN A 56 -11.62 1.34 -4.47
N PRO A 57 -12.66 0.85 -5.19
CA PRO A 57 -13.79 0.21 -4.53
C PRO A 57 -13.40 -1.03 -3.72
N GLU A 58 -12.42 -1.79 -4.23
CA GLU A 58 -11.94 -2.97 -3.52
C GLU A 58 -11.05 -2.61 -2.32
N LEU A 59 -10.26 -1.54 -2.38
CA LEU A 59 -9.52 -1.05 -1.22
C LEU A 59 -10.45 -0.72 -0.05
N VAL A 60 -11.58 -0.09 -0.34
CA VAL A 60 -12.61 0.20 0.67
C VAL A 60 -13.20 -1.09 1.25
N ARG A 61 -13.62 -2.05 0.39
CA ARG A 61 -14.14 -3.34 0.85
C ARG A 61 -13.11 -4.11 1.67
N LEU A 62 -11.89 -4.24 1.14
CA LEU A 62 -10.79 -4.95 1.80
C LEU A 62 -10.53 -4.40 3.21
N THR A 63 -10.43 -3.09 3.35
CA THR A 63 -10.15 -2.47 4.64
C THR A 63 -11.33 -2.60 5.62
N ASN A 64 -12.56 -2.49 5.15
CA ASN A 64 -13.75 -2.76 5.99
C ASN A 64 -13.81 -4.22 6.48
N ASP A 65 -13.37 -5.18 5.66
CA ASP A 65 -13.40 -6.61 6.00
C ASP A 65 -12.30 -7.00 7.01
N TYR A 66 -11.13 -6.34 6.98
CA TYR A 66 -9.94 -6.80 7.70
C TYR A 66 -9.50 -5.90 8.87
N ILE A 67 -9.83 -4.62 8.90
CA ILE A 67 -9.53 -3.75 10.06
C ILE A 67 -10.22 -4.26 11.33
N PRO A 68 -11.49 -4.72 11.30
CA PRO A 68 -12.13 -5.33 12.48
C PRO A 68 -11.46 -6.62 12.96
N LYS A 69 -10.63 -7.25 12.13
CA LYS A 69 -9.82 -8.43 12.45
C LYS A 69 -8.40 -8.09 12.91
N GLU A 70 -8.19 -6.84 13.33
CA GLU A 70 -6.89 -6.32 13.80
C GLU A 70 -5.79 -6.31 12.72
N ILE A 71 -6.13 -6.31 11.44
CA ILE A 71 -5.18 -6.02 10.36
C ILE A 71 -5.09 -4.51 10.16
N SER A 72 -3.89 -3.97 10.16
CA SER A 72 -3.65 -2.56 9.88
C SER A 72 -3.38 -2.30 8.40
N PHE A 73 -3.88 -1.16 7.91
CA PHE A 73 -3.63 -0.68 6.55
C PHE A 73 -3.11 0.76 6.60
N LEU A 74 -2.06 1.02 5.83
CA LEU A 74 -1.43 2.33 5.68
C LEU A 74 -1.26 2.61 4.19
N ALA A 75 -1.79 3.73 3.71
CA ALA A 75 -1.51 4.19 2.36
C ALA A 75 -0.39 5.22 2.36
N ILE A 76 0.50 5.16 1.37
CA ILE A 76 1.62 6.08 1.21
C ILE A 76 1.66 6.59 -0.23
N ASN A 77 1.68 7.91 -0.39
CA ASN A 77 1.91 8.58 -1.66
C ASN A 77 3.31 9.18 -1.66
N SER A 78 4.14 8.76 -2.60
CA SER A 78 5.53 9.21 -2.75
C SER A 78 5.76 9.97 -4.06
N ASN A 79 4.71 10.46 -4.72
CA ASN A 79 4.86 11.19 -5.97
C ASN A 79 5.35 12.62 -5.77
N ASP A 80 6.10 13.12 -6.75
CA ASP A 80 6.48 14.53 -6.86
C ASP A 80 5.24 15.39 -7.14
N ILE A 81 4.77 16.10 -6.12
CA ILE A 81 3.55 16.93 -6.19
C ILE A 81 3.77 18.27 -6.89
N GLU A 82 5.01 18.69 -7.12
CA GLU A 82 5.30 19.90 -7.92
C GLU A 82 4.92 19.68 -9.38
N LYS A 83 5.17 18.45 -9.89
CA LYS A 83 4.81 18.06 -11.25
C LYS A 83 3.44 17.39 -11.35
N TYR A 84 2.95 16.83 -10.26
CA TYR A 84 1.67 16.09 -10.19
C TYR A 84 0.83 16.61 -9.01
N PRO A 85 0.31 17.85 -9.08
CA PRO A 85 -0.40 18.50 -7.98
C PRO A 85 -1.70 17.78 -7.57
N GLU A 86 -2.21 16.89 -8.44
CA GLU A 86 -3.34 16.00 -8.11
C GLU A 86 -3.06 15.08 -6.91
N ASP A 87 -1.77 14.83 -6.62
CA ASP A 87 -1.30 13.97 -5.53
C ASP A 87 -0.95 14.75 -4.26
N SER A 88 -1.27 16.05 -4.19
CA SER A 88 -1.01 16.87 -3.00
C SER A 88 -1.75 16.36 -1.76
N PRO A 89 -1.26 16.63 -0.54
CA PRO A 89 -1.92 16.24 0.71
C PRO A 89 -3.38 16.70 0.80
N GLU A 90 -3.70 17.90 0.30
CA GLU A 90 -5.08 18.42 0.24
C GLU A 90 -5.97 17.54 -0.65
N ASN A 91 -5.44 17.12 -1.80
CA ASN A 91 -6.16 16.25 -2.71
C ASN A 91 -6.24 14.80 -2.19
N MET A 92 -5.22 14.32 -1.48
CA MET A 92 -5.26 13.04 -0.76
C MET A 92 -6.39 13.05 0.27
N LYS A 93 -6.52 14.12 1.06
CA LYS A 93 -7.62 14.31 2.03
C LYS A 93 -8.99 14.30 1.34
N LYS A 94 -9.16 15.06 0.25
CA LYS A 94 -10.42 15.09 -0.51
C LYS A 94 -10.81 13.73 -1.05
N ILE A 95 -9.84 13.00 -1.62
CA ILE A 95 -10.06 11.64 -2.15
C ILE A 95 -10.42 10.65 -1.04
N SER A 96 -9.74 10.69 0.09
CA SER A 96 -10.03 9.84 1.25
C SER A 96 -11.48 10.01 1.72
N HIS A 97 -11.92 11.25 1.87
CA HIS A 97 -13.33 11.54 2.22
C HIS A 97 -14.31 11.08 1.15
N LYS A 98 -14.03 11.38 -0.12
CA LYS A 98 -14.91 11.03 -1.24
C LYS A 98 -15.11 9.53 -1.40
N LEU A 99 -14.05 8.74 -1.17
CA LEU A 99 -14.07 7.28 -1.36
C LEU A 99 -14.40 6.52 -0.07
N GLY A 100 -14.43 7.20 1.08
CA GLY A 100 -14.68 6.57 2.38
C GLY A 100 -13.50 5.73 2.85
N TYR A 101 -12.26 6.18 2.64
CA TYR A 101 -11.09 5.51 3.19
C TYR A 101 -11.10 5.57 4.71
N ILE A 102 -10.98 4.41 5.36
CA ILE A 102 -10.93 4.26 6.82
C ILE A 102 -9.52 3.99 7.35
N PHE A 103 -8.53 4.08 6.48
CA PHE A 103 -7.12 3.92 6.77
C PHE A 103 -6.37 5.25 6.64
N PRO A 104 -5.25 5.48 7.37
CA PRO A 104 -4.44 6.68 7.22
C PRO A 104 -3.75 6.73 5.87
N TYR A 105 -3.65 7.93 5.30
CA TYR A 105 -3.01 8.18 4.01
C TYR A 105 -1.88 9.20 4.20
N PHE A 106 -0.64 8.72 4.08
CA PHE A 106 0.58 9.45 4.36
C PHE A 106 1.24 9.99 3.10
N PHE A 107 1.83 11.18 3.23
CA PHE A 107 2.65 11.79 2.18
C PHE A 107 4.13 11.62 2.49
N ASP A 108 4.84 10.88 1.63
CA ASP A 108 6.29 10.65 1.67
C ASP A 108 7.01 11.70 0.82
N GLU A 109 7.04 12.94 1.32
CA GLU A 109 7.57 14.13 0.62
C GLU A 109 9.00 13.92 0.12
N LYS A 110 9.86 13.27 0.91
CA LYS A 110 11.27 13.02 0.61
C LYS A 110 11.51 11.74 -0.18
N GLN A 111 10.46 10.97 -0.41
CA GLN A 111 10.51 9.68 -1.11
C GLN A 111 11.44 8.65 -0.43
N GLU A 112 11.69 8.84 0.87
CA GLU A 112 12.58 7.98 1.67
C GLU A 112 11.93 6.63 1.94
N VAL A 113 10.61 6.61 2.13
CA VAL A 113 9.85 5.38 2.41
C VAL A 113 9.76 4.51 1.18
N ALA A 114 9.42 5.10 0.03
CA ALA A 114 9.41 4.36 -1.24
C ALA A 114 10.78 3.79 -1.59
N LYS A 115 11.86 4.57 -1.38
CA LYS A 115 13.24 4.10 -1.59
C LYS A 115 13.62 2.97 -0.65
N TYR A 116 13.26 3.08 0.64
CA TYR A 116 13.55 2.05 1.63
C TYR A 116 12.90 0.70 1.29
N TYR A 117 11.61 0.71 0.98
CA TYR A 117 10.89 -0.50 0.60
C TYR A 117 11.19 -0.96 -0.83
N GLY A 118 11.79 -0.10 -1.65
CA GLY A 118 12.06 -0.37 -3.06
C GLY A 118 10.79 -0.38 -3.90
N ALA A 119 9.79 0.40 -3.50
CA ALA A 119 8.56 0.58 -4.26
C ALA A 119 8.85 1.29 -5.59
N GLN A 120 8.22 0.83 -6.67
CA GLN A 120 8.49 1.32 -8.03
C GLN A 120 7.24 1.83 -8.74
N CYS A 121 6.07 1.33 -8.37
CA CYS A 121 4.82 1.67 -9.04
C CYS A 121 3.66 1.86 -8.06
N THR A 122 2.52 2.29 -8.59
CA THR A 122 1.26 2.37 -7.88
C THR A 122 0.16 1.68 -8.71
N PRO A 123 -0.69 0.84 -8.10
CA PRO A 123 -0.64 0.37 -6.71
C PRO A 123 0.44 -0.70 -6.49
N GLU A 124 1.06 -0.70 -5.29
CA GLU A 124 2.02 -1.72 -4.88
C GLU A 124 1.83 -2.03 -3.39
N PHE A 125 1.82 -3.32 -3.01
CA PHE A 125 1.47 -3.77 -1.67
C PHE A 125 2.65 -4.47 -0.99
N PHE A 126 2.87 -4.12 0.28
CA PHE A 126 3.82 -4.78 1.17
C PHE A 126 3.07 -5.22 2.41
N ILE A 127 3.07 -6.52 2.71
CA ILE A 127 2.38 -7.07 3.88
C ILE A 127 3.42 -7.65 4.83
N PHE A 128 3.38 -7.16 6.05
CA PHE A 128 4.25 -7.56 7.14
C PHE A 128 3.46 -8.36 8.16
N ASN A 129 4.07 -9.41 8.70
CA ASN A 129 3.50 -10.16 9.82
C ASN A 129 3.60 -9.37 11.13
N GLY A 130 3.03 -9.90 12.22
CA GLY A 130 2.96 -9.24 13.52
C GLY A 130 4.31 -8.94 14.19
N ILE A 131 5.40 -9.58 13.74
CA ILE A 131 6.77 -9.30 14.20
C ILE A 131 7.56 -8.40 13.25
N GLY A 132 6.88 -7.85 12.22
CA GLY A 132 7.42 -6.88 11.28
C GLY A 132 8.31 -7.45 10.17
N ASP A 133 8.25 -8.75 9.90
CA ASP A 133 8.90 -9.37 8.75
C ASP A 133 8.02 -9.26 7.51
N LEU A 134 8.63 -8.91 6.37
CA LEU A 134 7.93 -8.90 5.09
C LEU A 134 7.48 -10.31 4.73
N TYR A 135 6.17 -10.48 4.52
CA TYR A 135 5.58 -11.74 4.10
C TYR A 135 5.09 -11.74 2.65
N TYR A 136 4.59 -10.62 2.17
CA TYR A 136 4.13 -10.46 0.79
C TYR A 136 4.57 -9.13 0.21
N HIS A 137 4.99 -9.17 -1.06
CA HIS A 137 5.25 -7.97 -1.85
C HIS A 137 4.67 -8.16 -3.25
N GLY A 138 3.76 -7.29 -3.67
CA GLY A 138 3.22 -7.41 -5.00
C GLY A 138 1.88 -6.72 -5.25
N GLN A 139 1.12 -7.33 -6.15
CA GLN A 139 -0.16 -6.84 -6.65
C GLN A 139 -1.34 -7.09 -5.69
N LEU A 140 -2.47 -6.40 -5.91
CA LEU A 140 -3.73 -6.69 -5.23
C LEU A 140 -4.36 -8.00 -5.73
N ASP A 141 -4.43 -8.14 -7.05
CA ASP A 141 -4.94 -9.27 -7.83
C ASP A 141 -4.52 -9.14 -9.30
N ASP A 142 -5.04 -10.00 -10.17
CA ASP A 142 -4.74 -10.00 -11.61
C ASP A 142 -5.57 -8.98 -12.41
N SER A 143 -6.50 -8.26 -11.77
CA SER A 143 -7.34 -7.26 -12.44
C SER A 143 -6.53 -6.02 -12.84
N ARG A 144 -6.77 -5.55 -14.06
CA ARG A 144 -6.17 -4.32 -14.61
C ARG A 144 -7.24 -3.55 -15.38
N PRO A 145 -7.12 -2.22 -15.52
CA PRO A 145 -8.00 -1.49 -16.42
C PRO A 145 -8.09 -2.15 -17.79
N ASN A 146 -9.30 -2.45 -18.23
CA ASN A 146 -9.63 -3.00 -19.55
C ASN A 146 -9.17 -4.45 -19.84
N ASN A 147 -8.74 -5.22 -18.84
CA ASN A 147 -8.38 -6.65 -19.08
C ASN A 147 -9.55 -7.63 -18.87
N GLY A 148 -10.73 -7.14 -18.49
CA GLY A 148 -11.93 -7.97 -18.31
C GLY A 148 -11.94 -8.82 -17.04
N ILE A 149 -10.87 -8.81 -16.24
CA ILE A 149 -10.80 -9.55 -14.97
C ILE A 149 -11.42 -8.69 -13.87
N PRO A 150 -12.36 -9.21 -13.06
CA PRO A 150 -12.97 -8.45 -11.98
C PRO A 150 -11.95 -8.18 -10.86
N VAL A 151 -12.08 -7.01 -10.20
CA VAL A 151 -11.28 -6.66 -9.03
C VAL A 151 -11.85 -7.38 -7.81
N THR A 152 -11.07 -8.26 -7.21
CA THR A 152 -11.48 -9.10 -6.07
C THR A 152 -10.56 -9.00 -4.86
N GLY A 153 -9.36 -8.44 -5.03
CA GLY A 153 -8.32 -8.43 -4.00
C GLY A 153 -7.75 -9.82 -3.69
N TYR A 154 -7.90 -10.79 -4.59
CA TYR A 154 -7.65 -12.21 -4.35
C TYR A 154 -6.29 -12.49 -3.72
N ASP A 155 -5.20 -11.93 -4.25
CA ASP A 155 -3.85 -12.21 -3.75
C ASP A 155 -3.66 -11.67 -2.33
N VAL A 156 -4.03 -10.41 -2.11
CA VAL A 156 -3.91 -9.79 -0.77
C VAL A 156 -4.83 -10.49 0.22
N ARG A 157 -6.08 -10.79 -0.14
CA ARG A 157 -7.03 -11.48 0.75
C ARG A 157 -6.53 -12.86 1.17
N ASN A 158 -5.96 -13.65 0.26
CA ASN A 158 -5.39 -14.97 0.59
C ASN A 158 -4.22 -14.85 1.58
N ILE A 159 -3.35 -13.86 1.39
CA ILE A 159 -2.23 -13.60 2.29
C ILE A 159 -2.74 -13.20 3.68
N LEU A 160 -3.72 -12.30 3.76
CA LEU A 160 -4.28 -11.84 5.03
C LEU A 160 -5.01 -12.97 5.76
N ASN A 161 -5.80 -13.79 5.07
CA ASN A 161 -6.45 -14.97 5.66
C ASN A 161 -5.43 -15.94 6.24
N PHE A 162 -4.36 -16.23 5.48
CA PHE A 162 -3.27 -17.05 5.98
C PHE A 162 -2.64 -16.47 7.27
N LEU A 163 -2.32 -15.16 7.28
CA LEU A 163 -1.69 -14.52 8.43
C LEU A 163 -2.62 -14.45 9.67
N LEU A 164 -3.93 -14.42 9.49
CA LEU A 164 -4.90 -14.47 10.58
C LEU A 164 -4.94 -15.84 11.27
N GLU A 165 -4.69 -16.92 10.51
CA GLU A 165 -4.66 -18.29 11.00
C GLU A 165 -3.27 -18.74 11.45
N TYR A 166 -2.24 -17.93 11.17
CA TYR A 166 -0.85 -18.26 11.44
C TYR A 166 -0.50 -18.10 12.92
N ASP A 167 -0.04 -19.19 13.55
CA ASP A 167 0.31 -19.26 14.98
C ASP A 167 1.75 -18.82 15.32
N GLY A 168 2.57 -18.51 14.33
CA GLY A 168 3.96 -18.08 14.52
C GLY A 168 4.98 -19.21 14.63
N GLU A 169 4.57 -20.47 14.68
CA GLU A 169 5.48 -21.61 14.90
C GLU A 169 6.32 -21.99 13.67
N LYS A 170 5.82 -21.70 12.47
CA LYS A 170 6.51 -22.07 11.22
C LYS A 170 7.24 -20.88 10.61
N LYS A 171 8.48 -21.08 10.19
CA LYS A 171 9.21 -20.11 9.40
C LYS A 171 8.54 -20.00 8.02
N ILE A 172 7.97 -18.83 7.73
CA ILE A 172 7.36 -18.54 6.44
C ILE A 172 8.33 -17.79 5.53
N SER A 173 8.32 -18.16 4.25
CA SER A 173 9.10 -17.46 3.22
C SER A 173 8.25 -16.37 2.57
N PRO A 174 8.80 -15.21 2.26
CA PRO A 174 8.08 -14.15 1.57
C PRO A 174 7.54 -14.62 0.21
N ILE A 175 6.28 -14.27 -0.06
CA ILE A 175 5.63 -14.53 -1.35
C ILE A 175 5.70 -13.25 -2.18
N LYS A 176 5.91 -13.42 -3.48
CA LYS A 176 5.99 -12.32 -4.42
C LYS A 176 5.15 -12.57 -5.66
N LYS A 177 4.31 -11.57 -5.99
CA LYS A 177 3.61 -11.44 -7.27
C LYS A 177 3.80 -10.01 -7.76
N PRO A 178 4.65 -9.75 -8.75
CA PRO A 178 5.00 -8.39 -9.16
C PRO A 178 3.77 -7.51 -9.43
N SER A 179 3.75 -6.33 -8.85
CA SER A 179 2.77 -5.29 -9.16
C SER A 179 3.00 -4.75 -10.56
N TYR A 180 1.92 -4.26 -11.16
CA TYR A 180 1.90 -3.63 -12.46
C TYR A 180 1.07 -2.35 -12.39
N GLY A 181 1.67 -1.21 -12.71
CA GLY A 181 0.97 0.05 -12.61
C GLY A 181 1.77 1.25 -13.10
N CYS A 182 1.40 2.44 -12.64
CA CYS A 182 2.12 3.67 -12.97
C CYS A 182 3.42 3.76 -12.16
N ASN A 183 4.53 4.16 -12.79
CA ASN A 183 5.77 4.43 -12.05
C ASN A 183 5.56 5.51 -10.97
N ILE A 184 6.25 5.39 -9.84
CA ILE A 184 6.38 6.49 -8.86
C ILE A 184 7.05 7.67 -9.55
N LYS A 185 6.53 8.87 -9.30
CA LYS A 185 7.03 10.11 -9.89
C LYS A 185 8.16 10.66 -9.01
N TRP A 186 9.38 10.25 -9.34
CA TRP A 186 10.56 10.65 -8.58
C TRP A 186 10.91 12.13 -8.77
N LYS A 187 11.27 12.79 -7.66
CA LYS A 187 11.94 14.11 -7.70
C LYS A 187 13.29 13.96 -8.38
N LYS A 188 13.68 14.99 -9.15
CA LYS A 188 15.02 15.06 -9.77
C LYS A 188 16.07 15.47 -8.77
#